data_9cddcc95b84b78864f13e78f8cb47477
#
_entry.id   9cddcc95b84b78864f13e78f8cb47477
#
_cell.length_a   1.000
_cell.length_b   1.000
_cell.length_c   1.000
_cell.angle_alpha   90.00
_cell.angle_beta   90.00
_cell.angle_gamma   90.00
#
_symmetry.space_group_name_H-M   'P 1'
#
loop_
_entity.id
_entity.type
_entity.pdbx_description
1 polymer ?
#
loop_
_entity_poly.entity_id
_entity_poly.type
_entity_poly.pdbx_seq_one_letter_code
_entity_poly.pdbx_strand_id
1 'polypeptide(L)'
;MVYHWTLASILNASRVGEKDKRLVLFSRELGKVTAVARGAAVPNAKWSTSFEPFSLLYLRLYDRSRFLTVVSSEERVVYTGVLSSLSRSLKGMAMNQLAECVLEPSSEEPGLFAAYVTALSRLNIAANTAEEDRAFLQFTLDVLTELGFGVSSLHCERCGAALAENVHFSMRDNAFHCSPCATTETDVVLSPELVSFLRTEEGNIDARRTLMGIALTLRLLKSAASKLAITQAFERFAQNAATLFHIDARVEPEESCHEL
;
A
#
# COMPACT_ATOMS: atom_id res chain seq x y z
N MET A 1 -21.76 27.79 3.05
CA MET A 1 -21.53 26.82 1.96
C MET A 1 -20.05 26.75 1.71
N VAL A 2 -19.42 25.61 1.93
CA VAL A 2 -17.97 25.45 1.75
C VAL A 2 -17.71 24.54 0.54
N TYR A 3 -16.84 24.99 -0.34
CA TYR A 3 -16.37 24.23 -1.48
C TYR A 3 -14.88 23.93 -1.30
N HIS A 4 -14.50 22.70 -1.59
CA HIS A 4 -13.11 22.28 -1.58
C HIS A 4 -12.68 21.89 -2.99
N TRP A 5 -11.51 22.38 -3.38
CA TRP A 5 -10.83 21.92 -4.58
C TRP A 5 -9.71 20.99 -4.18
N THR A 6 -9.66 19.83 -4.76
CA THR A 6 -8.66 18.83 -4.37
C THR A 6 -8.24 17.95 -5.52
N LEU A 7 -6.97 17.54 -5.48
CA LEU A 7 -6.46 16.43 -6.29
C LEU A 7 -6.69 15.14 -5.51
N ALA A 8 -7.44 14.21 -6.07
CA ALA A 8 -7.80 12.98 -5.37
C ALA A 8 -7.73 11.76 -6.29
N SER A 9 -7.33 10.64 -5.71
CA SER A 9 -7.46 9.32 -6.33
C SER A 9 -8.67 8.59 -5.77
N ILE A 10 -9.30 7.77 -6.60
CA ILE A 10 -10.43 6.93 -6.18
C ILE A 10 -9.89 5.61 -5.66
N LEU A 11 -10.03 5.37 -4.35
CA LEU A 11 -9.67 4.10 -3.71
C LEU A 11 -10.77 3.05 -3.94
N ASN A 12 -12.02 3.48 -3.82
CA ASN A 12 -13.18 2.60 -3.99
C ASN A 12 -14.37 3.37 -4.55
N ALA A 13 -15.17 2.70 -5.38
CA ALA A 13 -16.41 3.24 -5.93
C ALA A 13 -17.51 2.19 -5.82
N SER A 14 -18.67 2.60 -5.32
CA SER A 14 -19.83 1.73 -5.18
C SER A 14 -21.11 2.46 -5.58
N ARG A 15 -22.11 1.72 -6.07
CA ARG A 15 -23.44 2.28 -6.36
C ARG A 15 -24.17 2.59 -5.06
N VAL A 16 -24.86 3.73 -5.04
CA VAL A 16 -25.81 4.11 -4.00
C VAL A 16 -27.14 4.45 -4.63
N GLY A 17 -28.15 3.67 -4.29
CA GLY A 17 -29.43 3.72 -4.99
C GLY A 17 -29.28 3.37 -6.47
N GLU A 18 -30.16 3.91 -7.30
CA GLU A 18 -30.20 3.59 -8.74
C GLU A 18 -29.26 4.43 -9.60
N LYS A 19 -28.93 5.65 -9.16
CA LYS A 19 -28.33 6.68 -10.04
C LYS A 19 -26.98 7.21 -9.56
N ASP A 20 -26.64 7.05 -8.29
CA ASP A 20 -25.49 7.70 -7.67
C ASP A 20 -24.32 6.75 -7.45
N LYS A 21 -23.11 7.29 -7.44
CA LYS A 21 -21.90 6.59 -6.98
C LYS A 21 -21.41 7.18 -5.66
N ARG A 22 -21.09 6.32 -4.71
CA ARG A 22 -20.32 6.64 -3.51
C ARG A 22 -18.87 6.38 -3.80
N LEU A 23 -18.02 7.35 -3.52
CA LEU A 23 -16.60 7.32 -3.75
C LEU A 23 -15.87 7.38 -2.42
N VAL A 24 -14.92 6.49 -2.20
CA VAL A 24 -13.89 6.64 -1.18
C VAL A 24 -12.68 7.24 -1.88
N LEU A 25 -12.31 8.43 -1.48
CA LEU A 25 -11.26 9.23 -2.10
C LEU A 25 -10.06 9.33 -1.17
N PHE A 26 -8.87 9.21 -1.73
CA PHE A 26 -7.66 9.71 -1.13
C PHE A 26 -7.36 11.06 -1.74
N SER A 27 -7.61 12.10 -0.99
CA SER A 27 -7.43 13.48 -1.38
C SER A 27 -6.13 14.02 -0.81
N ARG A 28 -5.40 14.79 -1.61
CA ARG A 28 -4.14 15.40 -1.18
C ARG A 28 -4.34 16.41 -0.06
N GLU A 29 -5.42 17.21 -0.15
CA GLU A 29 -5.72 18.31 0.77
C GLU A 29 -6.71 17.94 1.87
N LEU A 30 -7.43 16.81 1.75
CA LEU A 30 -8.49 16.42 2.70
C LEU A 30 -8.28 15.02 3.29
N GLY A 31 -7.21 14.32 2.91
CA GLY A 31 -6.98 12.94 3.32
C GLY A 31 -8.03 11.96 2.80
N LYS A 32 -8.41 10.98 3.61
CA LYS A 32 -9.47 10.03 3.25
C LYS A 32 -10.85 10.64 3.48
N VAL A 33 -11.59 10.84 2.39
CA VAL A 33 -12.95 11.37 2.44
C VAL A 33 -13.93 10.52 1.64
N THR A 34 -15.20 10.58 2.04
CA THR A 34 -16.29 9.95 1.27
C THR A 34 -17.10 11.04 0.56
N ALA A 35 -17.28 10.87 -0.75
CA ALA A 35 -18.07 11.77 -1.58
C ALA A 35 -19.14 11.02 -2.37
N VAL A 36 -20.21 11.73 -2.73
CA VAL A 36 -21.28 11.21 -3.61
C VAL A 36 -21.24 11.94 -4.94
N ALA A 37 -21.11 11.20 -6.03
CA ALA A 37 -21.23 11.68 -7.39
C ALA A 37 -22.65 11.37 -7.87
N ARG A 38 -23.51 12.40 -7.89
CA ARG A 38 -24.92 12.24 -8.23
C ARG A 38 -25.12 12.00 -9.71
N GLY A 39 -25.95 11.02 -10.04
CA GLY A 39 -26.23 10.62 -11.42
C GLY A 39 -25.04 9.95 -12.12
N ALA A 40 -24.00 9.55 -11.41
CA ALA A 40 -22.80 8.95 -12.02
C ALA A 40 -22.93 7.45 -12.32
N ALA A 41 -24.01 6.81 -11.87
CA ALA A 41 -24.23 5.38 -12.08
C ALA A 41 -25.20 5.05 -13.23
N VAL A 42 -25.75 6.07 -13.90
CA VAL A 42 -26.68 5.84 -15.02
C VAL A 42 -25.93 5.79 -16.35
N PRO A 43 -26.43 5.00 -17.33
CA PRO A 43 -25.98 5.11 -18.71
C PRO A 43 -26.14 6.55 -19.20
N ASN A 44 -25.17 7.05 -19.94
CA ASN A 44 -25.14 8.45 -20.42
C ASN A 44 -25.11 9.53 -19.32
N ALA A 45 -24.46 9.21 -18.19
CA ALA A 45 -24.18 10.19 -17.16
C ALA A 45 -23.53 11.45 -17.77
N LYS A 46 -23.92 12.64 -17.27
CA LYS A 46 -23.37 13.93 -17.76
C LYS A 46 -21.91 14.19 -17.30
N TRP A 47 -21.31 13.22 -16.65
CA TRP A 47 -19.95 13.31 -16.14
C TRP A 47 -18.95 13.00 -17.25
N SER A 48 -17.90 13.81 -17.35
CA SER A 48 -16.77 13.56 -18.26
C SER A 48 -15.84 12.46 -17.76
N THR A 49 -15.98 12.06 -16.51
CA THR A 49 -15.15 11.06 -15.83
C THR A 49 -15.98 9.85 -15.43
N SER A 50 -15.38 8.66 -15.45
CA SER A 50 -16.04 7.40 -15.10
C SER A 50 -16.19 7.18 -13.60
N PHE A 51 -15.42 7.87 -12.78
CA PHE A 51 -15.32 7.65 -11.33
C PHE A 51 -15.00 6.19 -10.97
N GLU A 52 -14.00 5.64 -11.62
CA GLU A 52 -13.49 4.29 -11.32
C GLU A 52 -12.15 4.36 -10.57
N PRO A 53 -11.78 3.32 -9.81
CA PRO A 53 -10.46 3.21 -9.22
C PRO A 53 -9.33 3.42 -10.26
N PHE A 54 -8.15 3.79 -9.79
CA PHE A 54 -6.97 4.09 -10.61
C PHE A 54 -7.12 5.32 -11.51
N SER A 55 -7.94 6.27 -11.07
CA SER A 55 -8.05 7.59 -11.70
C SER A 55 -7.61 8.67 -10.73
N LEU A 56 -6.78 9.59 -11.19
CA LEU A 56 -6.39 10.80 -10.47
C LEU A 56 -7.20 11.96 -11.03
N LEU A 57 -8.03 12.55 -10.19
CA LEU A 57 -9.02 13.55 -10.58
C LEU A 57 -8.79 14.86 -9.83
N TYR A 58 -8.99 15.96 -10.51
CA TYR A 58 -9.16 17.25 -9.85
C TYR A 58 -10.65 17.49 -9.61
N LEU A 59 -11.03 17.51 -8.34
CA LEU A 59 -12.43 17.53 -7.91
C LEU A 59 -12.80 18.85 -7.25
N ARG A 60 -13.99 19.32 -7.53
CA ARG A 60 -14.70 20.32 -6.72
C ARG A 60 -15.74 19.60 -5.88
N LEU A 61 -15.55 19.62 -4.57
CA LEU A 61 -16.41 18.98 -3.59
C LEU A 61 -17.19 20.03 -2.83
N TYR A 62 -18.47 19.75 -2.55
CA TYR A 62 -19.34 20.59 -1.76
C TYR A 62 -19.67 19.89 -0.44
N ASP A 63 -19.42 20.57 0.66
CA ASP A 63 -19.76 20.07 2.00
C ASP A 63 -21.25 20.33 2.31
N ARG A 64 -22.00 19.23 2.46
CA ARG A 64 -23.44 19.25 2.71
C ARG A 64 -23.81 18.28 3.83
N SER A 65 -23.26 18.37 4.99
CA SER A 65 -23.59 17.57 6.17
C SER A 65 -22.71 16.33 6.39
N ARG A 66 -23.17 15.15 6.03
CA ARG A 66 -22.49 13.88 6.39
C ARG A 66 -21.50 13.39 5.32
N PHE A 67 -21.75 13.77 4.08
CA PHE A 67 -20.94 13.35 2.92
C PHE A 67 -20.69 14.54 2.01
N LEU A 68 -19.48 14.58 1.46
CA LEU A 68 -19.15 15.52 0.41
C LEU A 68 -19.92 15.16 -0.86
N THR A 69 -20.28 16.16 -1.65
CA THR A 69 -20.92 15.96 -2.95
C THR A 69 -19.96 16.43 -4.05
N VAL A 70 -19.71 15.60 -5.04
CA VAL A 70 -18.95 16.00 -6.23
C VAL A 70 -19.78 17.00 -7.04
N VAL A 71 -19.23 18.17 -7.29
CA VAL A 71 -19.86 19.24 -8.09
C VAL A 71 -19.29 19.28 -9.50
N SER A 72 -17.99 19.12 -9.63
CA SER A 72 -17.31 18.99 -10.91
C SER A 72 -16.09 18.09 -10.77
N SER A 73 -15.69 17.49 -11.87
CA SER A 73 -14.52 16.65 -11.97
C SER A 73 -13.77 16.95 -13.26
N GLU A 74 -12.46 16.92 -13.17
CA GLU A 74 -11.54 16.98 -14.30
C GLU A 74 -10.56 15.82 -14.17
N GLU A 75 -10.48 14.98 -15.19
CA GLU A 75 -9.56 13.87 -15.21
C GLU A 75 -8.14 14.37 -15.45
N ARG A 76 -7.20 13.99 -14.59
CA ARG A 76 -5.78 14.33 -14.71
C ARG A 76 -4.98 13.17 -15.24
N VAL A 77 -5.18 11.99 -14.69
CA VAL A 77 -4.52 10.75 -15.11
C VAL A 77 -5.47 9.58 -14.94
N VAL A 78 -5.52 8.71 -15.93
CA VAL A 78 -6.08 7.35 -15.80
C VAL A 78 -4.94 6.36 -15.95
N TYR A 79 -4.74 5.54 -14.94
CA TYR A 79 -3.70 4.53 -14.92
C TYR A 79 -4.15 3.28 -15.69
N THR A 80 -4.33 3.42 -17.01
CA THR A 80 -4.85 2.36 -17.90
C THR A 80 -3.96 1.14 -17.93
N GLY A 81 -2.64 1.31 -17.75
CA GLY A 81 -1.69 0.21 -17.64
C GLY A 81 -1.95 -0.67 -16.41
N VAL A 82 -2.48 -0.12 -15.32
CA VAL A 82 -2.89 -0.93 -14.15
C VAL A 82 -4.04 -1.87 -14.52
N LEU A 83 -4.90 -1.49 -15.44
CA LEU A 83 -6.03 -2.29 -15.90
C LEU A 83 -5.66 -3.27 -17.03
N SER A 84 -4.43 -3.24 -17.54
CA SER A 84 -4.01 -4.03 -18.71
C SER A 84 -3.83 -5.52 -18.43
N SER A 85 -3.66 -5.92 -17.17
CA SER A 85 -3.56 -7.32 -16.76
C SER A 85 -4.22 -7.58 -15.42
N LEU A 86 -4.68 -8.81 -15.20
CA LEU A 86 -5.28 -9.21 -13.92
C LEU A 86 -4.30 -9.07 -12.77
N SER A 87 -3.05 -9.52 -12.95
CA SER A 87 -1.99 -9.41 -11.93
C SER A 87 -1.81 -7.97 -11.47
N ARG A 88 -1.67 -7.05 -12.42
CA ARG A 88 -1.45 -5.63 -12.16
C ARG A 88 -2.66 -4.97 -11.49
N SER A 89 -3.87 -5.30 -11.96
CA SER A 89 -5.12 -4.82 -11.36
C SER A 89 -5.26 -5.27 -9.91
N LEU A 90 -4.95 -6.53 -9.60
CA LEU A 90 -5.01 -7.06 -8.23
C LEU A 90 -4.01 -6.37 -7.30
N LYS A 91 -2.78 -6.12 -7.77
CA LYS A 91 -1.77 -5.36 -7.01
C LYS A 91 -2.20 -3.91 -6.76
N GLY A 92 -2.76 -3.26 -7.77
CA GLY A 92 -3.34 -1.92 -7.62
C GLY A 92 -4.50 -1.90 -6.61
N MET A 93 -5.38 -2.90 -6.64
CA MET A 93 -6.46 -3.03 -5.64
C MET A 93 -5.91 -3.26 -4.24
N ALA A 94 -4.83 -4.06 -4.08
CA ALA A 94 -4.17 -4.25 -2.81
C ALA A 94 -3.54 -2.94 -2.29
N MET A 95 -2.93 -2.13 -3.17
CA MET A 95 -2.44 -0.79 -2.81
C MET A 95 -3.59 0.13 -2.34
N ASN A 96 -4.72 0.14 -3.05
CA ASN A 96 -5.92 0.90 -2.65
C ASN A 96 -6.41 0.46 -1.27
N GLN A 97 -6.49 -0.85 -1.04
CA GLN A 97 -6.95 -1.41 0.23
C GLN A 97 -6.00 -1.06 1.38
N LEU A 98 -4.67 -1.14 1.16
CA LEU A 98 -3.69 -0.73 2.15
C LEU A 98 -3.84 0.76 2.50
N ALA A 99 -3.92 1.63 1.49
CA ALA A 99 -4.13 3.06 1.71
C ALA A 99 -5.44 3.31 2.49
N GLU A 100 -6.54 2.64 2.13
CA GLU A 100 -7.82 2.78 2.84
C GLU A 100 -7.71 2.33 4.31
N CYS A 101 -6.91 1.30 4.60
CA CYS A 101 -6.71 0.79 5.97
C CYS A 101 -5.93 1.75 6.86
N VAL A 102 -4.86 2.37 6.32
CA VAL A 102 -3.93 3.17 7.13
C VAL A 102 -4.33 4.64 7.24
N LEU A 103 -5.11 5.13 6.29
CA LEU A 103 -5.56 6.52 6.30
C LEU A 103 -6.63 6.77 7.36
N GLU A 104 -6.41 7.76 8.20
CA GLU A 104 -7.45 8.28 9.08
C GLU A 104 -8.43 9.18 8.31
N PRO A 105 -9.73 9.17 8.67
CA PRO A 105 -10.70 10.05 8.03
C PRO A 105 -10.35 11.53 8.21
N SER A 106 -10.32 12.28 7.13
CA SER A 106 -10.10 13.73 7.10
C SER A 106 -8.75 14.20 7.70
N SER A 107 -7.76 13.30 7.76
CA SER A 107 -6.38 13.64 8.09
C SER A 107 -5.58 13.87 6.82
N GLU A 108 -4.93 15.02 6.69
CA GLU A 108 -4.05 15.32 5.57
C GLU A 108 -2.76 14.51 5.71
N GLU A 109 -2.47 13.70 4.69
CA GLU A 109 -1.28 12.83 4.64
C GLU A 109 -0.55 13.04 3.30
N PRO A 110 0.12 14.19 3.11
CA PRO A 110 0.72 14.53 1.81
C PRO A 110 1.86 13.60 1.40
N GLY A 111 2.65 13.09 2.35
CA GLY A 111 3.71 12.11 2.10
C GLY A 111 3.13 10.80 1.59
N LEU A 112 2.15 10.26 2.30
CA LEU A 112 1.47 9.03 1.90
C LEU A 112 0.71 9.18 0.57
N PHE A 113 0.13 10.36 0.29
CA PHE A 113 -0.50 10.64 -1.01
C PHE A 113 0.53 10.60 -2.14
N ALA A 114 1.69 11.23 -1.95
CA ALA A 114 2.77 11.23 -2.94
C ALA A 114 3.32 9.81 -3.18
N ALA A 115 3.54 9.03 -2.12
CA ALA A 115 3.96 7.64 -2.18
C ALA A 115 2.95 6.79 -2.98
N TYR A 116 1.66 6.92 -2.68
CA TYR A 116 0.58 6.21 -3.37
C TYR A 116 0.51 6.54 -4.87
N VAL A 117 0.55 7.83 -5.26
CA VAL A 117 0.52 8.25 -6.65
C VAL A 117 1.77 7.75 -7.40
N THR A 118 2.92 7.78 -6.75
CA THR A 118 4.19 7.26 -7.30
C THR A 118 4.10 5.76 -7.53
N ALA A 119 3.57 5.00 -6.56
CA ALA A 119 3.40 3.56 -6.66
C ALA A 119 2.46 3.17 -7.81
N LEU A 120 1.31 3.85 -7.95
CA LEU A 120 0.41 3.63 -9.08
C LEU A 120 1.07 3.96 -10.42
N SER A 121 1.89 5.01 -10.47
CA SER A 121 2.62 5.39 -11.69
C SER A 121 3.64 4.33 -12.07
N ARG A 122 4.41 3.81 -11.11
CA ARG A 122 5.36 2.70 -11.33
C ARG A 122 4.63 1.44 -11.79
N LEU A 123 3.54 1.08 -11.12
CA LEU A 123 2.73 -0.08 -11.48
C LEU A 123 2.11 0.06 -12.88
N ASN A 124 1.70 1.25 -13.26
CA ASN A 124 1.11 1.55 -14.58
C ASN A 124 2.06 1.28 -15.73
N ILE A 125 3.36 1.56 -15.57
CA ILE A 125 4.38 1.41 -16.61
C ILE A 125 5.23 0.15 -16.48
N ALA A 126 5.00 -0.67 -15.46
CA ALA A 126 5.77 -1.88 -15.21
C ALA A 126 5.78 -2.80 -16.45
N ALA A 127 6.93 -3.26 -16.89
CA ALA A 127 7.07 -4.07 -18.09
C ALA A 127 6.82 -5.57 -17.84
N ASN A 128 6.99 -6.02 -16.59
CA ASN A 128 6.91 -7.41 -16.19
C ASN A 128 6.49 -7.57 -14.74
N THR A 129 6.20 -8.79 -14.33
CA THR A 129 5.73 -9.12 -12.97
C THR A 129 6.74 -8.72 -11.88
N ALA A 130 8.05 -8.82 -12.14
CA ALA A 130 9.06 -8.44 -11.16
C ALA A 130 9.03 -6.93 -10.86
N GLU A 131 8.80 -6.09 -11.88
CA GLU A 131 8.63 -4.65 -11.70
C GLU A 131 7.32 -4.32 -11.01
N GLU A 132 6.24 -5.07 -11.29
CA GLU A 132 4.97 -4.93 -10.56
C GLU A 132 5.14 -5.24 -9.07
N ASP A 133 5.80 -6.35 -8.73
CA ASP A 133 6.07 -6.77 -7.36
C ASP A 133 6.95 -5.76 -6.63
N ARG A 134 7.96 -5.25 -7.34
CA ARG A 134 8.83 -4.19 -6.82
C ARG A 134 8.08 -2.90 -6.53
N ALA A 135 7.17 -2.48 -7.41
CA ALA A 135 6.34 -1.30 -7.18
C ALA A 135 5.47 -1.46 -5.93
N PHE A 136 4.94 -2.66 -5.71
CA PHE A 136 4.19 -2.98 -4.49
C PHE A 136 5.07 -2.97 -3.25
N LEU A 137 6.26 -3.59 -3.30
CA LEU A 137 7.22 -3.58 -2.18
C LEU A 137 7.60 -2.15 -1.79
N GLN A 138 7.96 -1.32 -2.77
CA GLN A 138 8.29 0.08 -2.50
C GLN A 138 7.15 0.83 -1.82
N PHE A 139 5.91 0.64 -2.29
CA PHE A 139 4.76 1.27 -1.66
C PHE A 139 4.55 0.81 -0.20
N THR A 140 4.77 -0.47 0.11
CA THR A 140 4.66 -0.96 1.49
C THR A 140 5.75 -0.40 2.40
N LEU A 141 6.95 -0.15 1.87
CA LEU A 141 8.04 0.52 2.59
C LEU A 141 7.74 2.00 2.84
N ASP A 142 7.23 2.70 1.82
CA ASP A 142 6.78 4.10 1.95
C ASP A 142 5.70 4.22 3.04
N VAL A 143 4.71 3.32 3.04
CA VAL A 143 3.64 3.29 4.06
C VAL A 143 4.23 3.08 5.45
N LEU A 144 5.16 2.12 5.62
CA LEU A 144 5.84 1.91 6.92
C LEU A 144 6.57 3.16 7.39
N THR A 145 7.24 3.85 6.47
CA THR A 145 7.99 5.07 6.76
C THR A 145 7.07 6.21 7.21
N GLU A 146 5.99 6.46 6.48
CA GLU A 146 4.99 7.49 6.82
C GLU A 146 4.29 7.19 8.15
N LEU A 147 4.09 5.92 8.49
CA LEU A 147 3.53 5.51 9.78
C LEU A 147 4.55 5.56 10.94
N GLY A 148 5.82 5.91 10.68
CA GLY A 148 6.87 5.95 11.70
C GLY A 148 7.52 4.60 12.02
N PHE A 149 7.29 3.58 11.20
CA PHE A 149 7.88 2.23 11.31
C PHE A 149 8.90 1.94 10.21
N GLY A 150 9.46 2.98 9.61
CA GLY A 150 10.40 2.85 8.49
C GLY A 150 11.64 2.03 8.85
N VAL A 151 12.16 1.31 7.87
CA VAL A 151 13.31 0.40 7.99
C VAL A 151 14.62 1.01 7.50
N SER A 152 14.65 2.31 7.19
CA SER A 152 15.85 3.02 6.72
C SER A 152 17.00 3.03 7.72
N SER A 153 16.70 3.04 9.02
CA SER A 153 17.68 2.94 10.11
C SER A 153 17.44 1.67 10.90
N LEU A 154 17.93 0.55 10.37
CA LEU A 154 17.79 -0.75 11.04
C LEU A 154 18.64 -0.81 12.31
N HIS A 155 17.99 -1.09 13.43
CA HIS A 155 18.63 -1.34 14.72
C HIS A 155 18.19 -2.69 15.26
N CYS A 156 19.06 -3.31 16.03
CA CYS A 156 18.73 -4.53 16.73
C CYS A 156 17.73 -4.24 17.85
N GLU A 157 16.55 -4.84 17.81
CA GLU A 157 15.50 -4.62 18.81
C GLU A 157 15.93 -5.04 20.23
N ARG A 158 16.87 -6.00 20.35
CA ARG A 158 17.34 -6.51 21.66
C ARG A 158 18.44 -5.67 22.30
N CYS A 159 19.40 -5.18 21.51
CA CYS A 159 20.57 -4.49 22.05
C CYS A 159 20.75 -3.05 21.57
N GLY A 160 19.89 -2.58 20.66
CA GLY A 160 19.95 -1.22 20.10
C GLY A 160 21.11 -0.98 19.12
N ALA A 161 21.96 -1.99 18.85
CA ALA A 161 23.08 -1.81 17.93
C ALA A 161 22.59 -1.54 16.51
N ALA A 162 23.26 -0.61 15.80
CA ALA A 162 22.99 -0.38 14.38
C ALA A 162 23.34 -1.64 13.58
N LEU A 163 22.44 -2.04 12.70
CA LEU A 163 22.61 -3.24 11.88
C LEU A 163 23.25 -2.82 10.54
N ALA A 164 24.47 -3.29 10.27
CA ALA A 164 25.16 -3.02 9.01
C ALA A 164 25.20 -4.26 8.11
N GLU A 165 25.63 -5.37 8.65
CA GLU A 165 25.81 -6.66 7.97
C GLU A 165 25.15 -7.78 8.78
N ASN A 166 24.89 -8.92 8.13
CA ASN A 166 24.29 -10.09 8.76
C ASN A 166 23.03 -9.75 9.57
N VAL A 167 22.09 -9.09 8.92
CA VAL A 167 20.81 -8.72 9.49
C VAL A 167 19.91 -9.94 9.53
N HIS A 168 19.41 -10.24 10.73
CA HIS A 168 18.44 -11.30 10.96
C HIS A 168 17.05 -10.69 11.17
N PHE A 169 16.03 -11.31 10.62
CA PHE A 169 14.64 -10.95 10.89
C PHE A 169 13.97 -12.07 11.69
N SER A 170 13.54 -11.74 12.89
CA SER A 170 12.80 -12.67 13.74
C SER A 170 11.35 -12.77 13.31
N MET A 171 10.95 -13.94 12.85
CA MET A 171 9.58 -14.24 12.49
C MET A 171 8.64 -14.26 13.69
N ARG A 172 9.17 -14.50 14.87
CA ARG A 172 8.44 -14.54 16.13
C ARG A 172 8.12 -13.12 16.63
N ASP A 173 9.16 -12.28 16.67
CA ASP A 173 9.06 -10.94 17.27
C ASP A 173 8.69 -9.86 16.23
N ASN A 174 8.71 -10.20 14.93
CA ASN A 174 8.59 -9.28 13.80
C ASN A 174 9.57 -8.10 13.92
N ALA A 175 10.83 -8.41 14.19
CA ALA A 175 11.86 -7.45 14.49
C ALA A 175 13.22 -7.84 13.90
N PHE A 176 14.10 -6.85 13.75
CA PHE A 176 15.45 -7.06 13.25
C PHE A 176 16.43 -7.30 14.39
N HIS A 177 17.31 -8.28 14.22
CA HIS A 177 18.35 -8.62 15.19
C HIS A 177 19.73 -8.64 14.54
N CYS A 178 20.77 -8.33 15.34
CA CYS A 178 22.16 -8.61 14.97
C CYS A 178 22.49 -10.07 15.22
N SER A 179 23.55 -10.62 14.59
CA SER A 179 23.94 -12.02 14.74
C SER A 179 24.11 -12.48 16.19
N PRO A 180 24.70 -11.68 17.12
CA PRO A 180 24.79 -12.09 18.53
C PRO A 180 23.45 -12.20 19.26
N CYS A 181 22.43 -11.49 18.80
CA CYS A 181 21.09 -11.49 19.40
C CYS A 181 20.10 -12.38 18.68
N ALA A 182 20.43 -12.85 17.48
CA ALA A 182 19.59 -13.72 16.68
C ALA A 182 19.44 -15.10 17.32
N THR A 183 18.31 -15.74 17.09
CA THR A 183 18.04 -17.12 17.49
C THR A 183 17.90 -17.97 16.23
N THR A 184 18.64 -19.06 16.15
CA THR A 184 18.70 -19.94 14.96
C THR A 184 17.37 -20.62 14.63
N GLU A 185 16.44 -20.69 15.56
CA GLU A 185 15.17 -21.40 15.40
C GLU A 185 14.08 -20.58 14.71
N THR A 186 14.15 -19.25 14.75
CA THR A 186 13.05 -18.38 14.31
C THR A 186 13.49 -17.21 13.43
N ASP A 187 14.81 -17.00 13.29
CA ASP A 187 15.33 -15.83 12.61
C ASP A 187 15.82 -16.18 11.19
N VAL A 188 15.41 -15.38 10.22
CA VAL A 188 15.82 -15.49 8.84
C VAL A 188 16.96 -14.52 8.56
N VAL A 189 18.06 -15.01 7.97
CA VAL A 189 19.17 -14.16 7.54
C VAL A 189 18.77 -13.44 6.26
N LEU A 190 18.85 -12.11 6.26
CA LEU A 190 18.58 -11.30 5.09
C LEU A 190 19.84 -11.17 4.24
N SER A 191 19.68 -11.27 2.91
CA SER A 191 20.80 -11.03 2.01
C SER A 191 21.22 -9.55 2.03
N PRO A 192 22.52 -9.24 1.84
CA PRO A 192 23.02 -7.86 1.83
C PRO A 192 22.30 -6.98 0.80
N GLU A 193 21.95 -7.53 -0.35
CA GLU A 193 21.23 -6.81 -1.41
C GLU A 193 19.81 -6.43 -0.97
N LEU A 194 19.10 -7.34 -0.29
CA LEU A 194 17.78 -7.05 0.25
C LEU A 194 17.87 -6.00 1.36
N VAL A 195 18.84 -6.11 2.26
CA VAL A 195 19.07 -5.12 3.32
C VAL A 195 19.38 -3.74 2.72
N SER A 196 20.22 -3.68 1.70
CA SER A 196 20.52 -2.43 0.98
C SER A 196 19.24 -1.84 0.36
N PHE A 197 18.47 -2.66 -0.34
CA PHE A 197 17.21 -2.22 -0.94
C PHE A 197 16.19 -1.73 0.09
N LEU A 198 16.03 -2.43 1.22
CA LEU A 198 15.12 -2.01 2.29
C LEU A 198 15.48 -0.64 2.88
N ARG A 199 16.77 -0.28 2.85
CA ARG A 199 17.26 1.01 3.39
C ARG A 199 17.15 2.17 2.41
N THR A 200 17.50 1.93 1.15
CA THR A 200 17.66 2.99 0.14
C THR A 200 16.57 2.99 -0.90
N GLU A 201 15.80 1.89 -0.99
CA GLU A 201 14.85 1.58 -2.06
C GLU A 201 15.48 1.59 -3.47
N GLU A 202 16.80 1.66 -3.50
CA GLU A 202 17.61 1.68 -4.72
C GLU A 202 18.26 0.31 -4.98
N GLY A 203 18.74 0.12 -6.19
CA GLY A 203 19.40 -1.11 -6.59
C GLY A 203 18.43 -2.10 -7.25
N ASN A 204 18.99 -3.21 -7.70
CA ASN A 204 18.24 -4.28 -8.35
C ASN A 204 18.24 -5.52 -7.47
N ILE A 205 17.05 -5.98 -7.12
CA ILE A 205 16.86 -7.25 -6.39
C ILE A 205 16.07 -8.21 -7.28
N ASP A 206 16.39 -9.49 -7.19
CA ASP A 206 15.68 -10.54 -7.95
C ASP A 206 14.26 -10.79 -7.42
N ALA A 207 13.48 -11.56 -8.15
CA ALA A 207 12.09 -11.85 -7.80
C ALA A 207 11.97 -12.52 -6.42
N ARG A 208 12.89 -13.44 -6.06
CA ARG A 208 12.86 -14.12 -4.75
C ARG A 208 13.07 -13.14 -3.60
N ARG A 209 14.06 -12.25 -3.73
CA ARG A 209 14.31 -11.21 -2.71
C ARG A 209 13.17 -10.20 -2.64
N THR A 210 12.56 -9.85 -3.77
CA THR A 210 11.38 -8.98 -3.80
C THR A 210 10.22 -9.61 -3.02
N LEU A 211 9.91 -10.88 -3.26
CA LEU A 211 8.85 -11.59 -2.52
C LEU A 211 9.15 -11.72 -1.04
N MET A 212 10.42 -11.98 -0.67
CA MET A 212 10.84 -11.98 0.73
C MET A 212 10.66 -10.59 1.37
N GLY A 213 11.02 -9.52 0.66
CA GLY A 213 10.79 -8.15 1.10
C GLY A 213 9.30 -7.85 1.32
N ILE A 214 8.43 -8.28 0.41
CA ILE A 214 6.98 -8.15 0.57
C ILE A 214 6.48 -8.91 1.81
N ALA A 215 6.89 -10.17 2.00
CA ALA A 215 6.52 -10.95 3.16
C ALA A 215 6.93 -10.27 4.47
N LEU A 216 8.14 -9.74 4.52
CA LEU A 216 8.69 -9.01 5.64
C LEU A 216 7.91 -7.71 5.91
N THR A 217 7.67 -6.89 4.89
CA THR A 217 6.92 -5.63 5.06
C THR A 217 5.48 -5.87 5.48
N LEU A 218 4.82 -6.92 4.99
CA LEU A 218 3.47 -7.30 5.44
C LEU A 218 3.44 -7.68 6.92
N ARG A 219 4.49 -8.35 7.44
CA ARG A 219 4.60 -8.66 8.87
C ARG A 219 4.85 -7.41 9.72
N LEU A 220 5.72 -6.52 9.27
CA LEU A 220 5.95 -5.23 9.93
C LEU A 220 4.68 -4.38 9.96
N LEU A 221 3.96 -4.30 8.84
CA LEU A 221 2.67 -3.62 8.76
C LEU A 221 1.63 -4.24 9.70
N LYS A 222 1.61 -5.57 9.85
CA LYS A 222 0.73 -6.25 10.81
C LYS A 222 1.06 -5.85 12.25
N SER A 223 2.35 -5.77 12.60
CA SER A 223 2.79 -5.30 13.91
C SER A 223 2.42 -3.83 14.15
N ALA A 224 2.64 -2.97 13.16
CA ALA A 224 2.23 -1.57 13.18
C ALA A 224 0.71 -1.41 13.33
N ALA A 225 -0.08 -2.16 12.56
CA ALA A 225 -1.54 -2.14 12.61
C ALA A 225 -2.09 -2.50 13.99
N SER A 226 -1.44 -3.45 14.69
CA SER A 226 -1.78 -3.79 16.07
C SER A 226 -1.55 -2.61 17.02
N LYS A 227 -0.42 -1.91 16.86
CA LYS A 227 -0.09 -0.73 17.68
C LYS A 227 -1.03 0.47 17.39
N LEU A 228 -1.50 0.60 16.15
CA LEU A 228 -2.38 1.67 15.70
C LEU A 228 -3.88 1.36 15.86
N ALA A 229 -4.24 0.19 16.41
CA ALA A 229 -5.61 -0.28 16.59
C ALA A 229 -6.45 -0.39 15.29
N ILE A 230 -5.80 -0.60 14.13
CA ILE A 230 -6.45 -0.81 12.82
C ILE A 230 -6.47 -2.28 12.39
N THR A 231 -6.33 -3.20 13.32
CA THR A 231 -6.08 -4.63 13.11
C THR A 231 -7.11 -5.29 12.19
N GLN A 232 -8.41 -5.05 12.42
CA GLN A 232 -9.46 -5.73 11.66
C GLN A 232 -9.47 -5.38 10.16
N ALA A 233 -9.25 -4.11 9.82
CA ALA A 233 -9.16 -3.67 8.43
C ALA A 233 -7.90 -4.25 7.77
N PHE A 234 -6.80 -4.24 8.51
CA PHE A 234 -5.52 -4.74 8.03
C PHE A 234 -5.51 -6.26 7.83
N GLU A 235 -6.17 -7.06 8.67
CA GLU A 235 -6.24 -8.52 8.49
C GLU A 235 -6.80 -8.93 7.14
N ARG A 236 -7.87 -8.26 6.68
CA ARG A 236 -8.43 -8.51 5.33
C ARG A 236 -7.43 -8.17 4.23
N PHE A 237 -6.76 -7.03 4.36
CA PHE A 237 -5.71 -6.65 3.41
C PHE A 237 -4.58 -7.68 3.40
N ALA A 238 -4.06 -8.07 4.56
CA ALA A 238 -2.96 -9.01 4.69
C ALA A 238 -3.29 -10.39 4.09
N GLN A 239 -4.51 -10.90 4.30
CA GLN A 239 -4.97 -12.13 3.67
C GLN A 239 -5.02 -12.03 2.15
N ASN A 240 -5.55 -10.94 1.61
CA ASN A 240 -5.61 -10.72 0.17
C ASN A 240 -4.21 -10.59 -0.44
N ALA A 241 -3.32 -9.84 0.21
CA ALA A 241 -1.94 -9.68 -0.25
C ALA A 241 -1.17 -11.00 -0.18
N ALA A 242 -1.29 -11.76 0.91
CA ALA A 242 -0.64 -13.07 1.04
C ALA A 242 -1.08 -14.02 -0.08
N THR A 243 -2.37 -14.05 -0.41
CA THR A 243 -2.90 -14.86 -1.53
C THR A 243 -2.35 -14.38 -2.87
N LEU A 244 -2.31 -13.06 -3.09
CA LEU A 244 -1.85 -12.45 -4.34
C LEU A 244 -0.39 -12.78 -4.66
N PHE A 245 0.46 -12.80 -3.65
CA PHE A 245 1.90 -13.06 -3.81
C PHE A 245 2.28 -14.52 -3.52
N HIS A 246 1.31 -15.42 -3.31
CA HIS A 246 1.54 -16.81 -2.91
C HIS A 246 2.43 -16.94 -1.66
N ILE A 247 2.35 -15.95 -0.78
CA ILE A 247 3.05 -15.96 0.50
C ILE A 247 2.17 -16.74 1.48
N ASP A 248 2.70 -17.82 2.03
CA ASP A 248 1.99 -18.51 3.10
C ASP A 248 1.91 -17.57 4.32
N ALA A 249 0.70 -17.18 4.68
CA ALA A 249 0.46 -16.37 5.88
C ALA A 249 0.92 -17.08 7.17
N ARG A 250 1.24 -18.36 7.06
CA ARG A 250 1.78 -19.23 8.12
C ARG A 250 3.27 -19.49 7.96
N VAL A 251 4.07 -18.68 7.21
CA VAL A 251 5.48 -18.99 6.99
C VAL A 251 6.13 -19.44 8.30
N GLU A 252 5.97 -20.73 8.58
CA GLU A 252 6.86 -21.48 9.42
C GLU A 252 8.17 -21.63 8.63
N PRO A 253 9.33 -21.56 9.25
CA PRO A 253 10.58 -21.76 8.55
C PRO A 253 10.53 -23.17 7.95
N GLU A 254 10.48 -23.28 6.61
CA GLU A 254 10.76 -24.56 5.97
C GLU A 254 12.13 -25.00 6.41
N GLU A 255 12.16 -26.15 7.07
CA GLU A 255 13.35 -26.88 7.43
C GLU A 255 14.27 -26.98 6.19
N SER A 256 15.46 -26.47 6.38
CA SER A 256 16.69 -26.79 5.64
C SER A 256 16.53 -27.66 4.37
N CYS A 257 16.63 -27.08 3.21
CA CYS A 257 17.28 -27.78 2.10
C CYS A 257 18.79 -27.89 2.42
N HIS A 258 19.14 -28.86 3.23
CA HIS A 258 20.37 -29.60 3.08
C HIS A 258 20.15 -30.61 1.95
N GLU A 259 21.13 -30.65 1.04
CA GLU A 259 21.33 -31.57 -0.10
C GLU A 259 20.80 -31.07 -1.46
N LEU A 260 21.66 -30.43 -2.21
CA LEU A 260 22.44 -30.93 -3.39
C LEU A 260 23.36 -29.83 -3.89
#